data_7d9f3bfa24f4dae0216dea26ec1caa94
#
_entry.id   7d9f3bfa24f4dae0216dea26ec1caa94
#
_cell.length_a   1.000
_cell.length_b   1.000
_cell.length_c   1.000
_cell.angle_alpha   90.00
_cell.angle_beta   90.00
_cell.angle_gamma   90.00
#
_symmetry.space_group_name_H-M   'P 1'
#
loop_
_entity.id
_entity.type
_entity.pdbx_description
1 polymer ?
#
loop_
_entity_poly.entity_id
_entity_poly.type
_entity_poly.pdbx_seq_one_letter_code
_entity_poly.pdbx_strand_id
1 'polypeptide(L)'
;MASDIKIREMWVTSVAIADPPLRSSYGLHQPYALRTILEFESEDGVVGISETYGGKAPMDALLSLKEEIVGSDPYKLTGSLQTRLSGQSRDADASQTHLVPGENPVDAHRRTYAAIEVGCLDLIGKTVGKPVCDLIGGRVRDRVP
;
A
#
# COMPACT_ATOMS: atom_id res chain seq x y z
N MET A 1 -20.41 19.37 -6.95
CA MET A 1 -19.22 19.25 -7.81
C MET A 1 -18.30 18.27 -7.11
N ALA A 2 -17.91 17.17 -7.73
CA ALA A 2 -16.87 16.33 -7.17
C ALA A 2 -15.59 17.19 -7.20
N SER A 3 -15.00 17.45 -6.04
CA SER A 3 -13.69 18.09 -5.98
C SER A 3 -12.71 17.16 -6.66
N ASP A 4 -11.99 17.63 -7.68
CA ASP A 4 -10.86 16.92 -8.26
C ASP A 4 -9.77 16.88 -7.18
N ILE A 5 -9.77 15.81 -6.39
CA ILE A 5 -8.72 15.57 -5.40
C ILE A 5 -7.46 15.19 -6.17
N LYS A 6 -6.37 15.89 -5.92
CA LYS A 6 -5.07 15.52 -6.46
C LYS A 6 -4.08 15.27 -5.34
N ILE A 7 -3.25 14.27 -5.53
CA ILE A 7 -2.14 13.98 -4.63
C ILE A 7 -1.03 15.00 -4.91
N ARG A 8 -0.77 15.87 -3.94
CA ARG A 8 0.27 16.90 -4.01
C ARG A 8 1.65 16.32 -3.73
N GLU A 9 1.72 15.42 -2.76
CA GLU A 9 3.00 14.86 -2.30
C GLU A 9 2.82 13.42 -1.82
N MET A 10 3.90 12.64 -1.90
CA MET A 10 3.99 11.27 -1.43
C MET A 10 5.27 11.08 -0.63
N TRP A 11 5.15 10.54 0.59
CA TRP A 11 6.29 10.12 1.41
C TRP A 11 6.29 8.63 1.59
N VAL A 12 7.50 8.07 1.59
CA VAL A 12 7.76 6.65 1.84
C VAL A 12 8.79 6.55 2.94
N THR A 13 8.38 6.10 4.11
CA THR A 13 9.21 6.08 5.31
C THR A 13 9.39 4.65 5.83
N SER A 14 10.64 4.19 5.93
CA SER A 14 10.96 2.92 6.59
C SER A 14 10.98 3.09 8.10
N VAL A 15 10.30 2.19 8.81
CA VAL A 15 10.27 2.13 10.27
C VAL A 15 10.62 0.73 10.76
N ALA A 16 11.30 0.65 11.90
CA ALA A 16 11.56 -0.58 12.62
C ALA A 16 10.74 -0.57 13.91
N ILE A 17 9.79 -1.47 14.03
CA ILE A 17 8.93 -1.61 15.20
C ILE A 17 9.48 -2.75 16.05
N ALA A 18 9.75 -2.49 17.32
CA ALA A 18 10.15 -3.54 18.26
C ALA A 18 8.98 -4.52 18.43
N ASP A 19 9.23 -5.77 18.16
CA ASP A 19 8.24 -6.84 18.26
C ASP A 19 8.74 -7.93 19.21
N PRO A 20 7.87 -8.48 20.06
CA PRO A 20 8.25 -9.63 20.90
C PRO A 20 8.70 -10.79 20.01
N PRO A 21 9.66 -11.59 20.50
CA PRO A 21 10.12 -12.73 19.74
C PRO A 21 9.01 -13.71 19.33
N LEU A 22 8.68 -13.75 18.05
CA LEU A 22 7.78 -14.73 17.46
C LEU A 22 8.60 -15.84 16.79
N ARG A 23 8.34 -17.09 17.11
CA ARG A 23 8.87 -18.23 16.35
C ARG A 23 7.98 -18.48 15.15
N SER A 24 8.55 -18.39 13.97
CA SER A 24 7.88 -18.79 12.73
C SER A 24 8.34 -20.19 12.30
N SER A 25 7.62 -20.79 11.35
CA SER A 25 8.03 -22.04 10.69
C SER A 25 9.36 -21.93 9.96
N TYR A 26 9.86 -20.71 9.74
CA TYR A 26 11.15 -20.41 9.09
C TYR A 26 12.30 -20.20 10.09
N GLY A 27 12.05 -20.38 11.38
CA GLY A 27 13.05 -20.25 12.44
C GLY A 27 12.94 -18.96 13.23
N LEU A 28 14.09 -18.40 13.63
CA LEU A 28 14.17 -17.23 14.49
C LEU A 28 13.74 -15.99 13.72
N HIS A 29 12.77 -15.24 14.27
CA HIS A 29 12.47 -13.93 13.77
C HIS A 29 13.39 -12.88 14.40
N GLN A 30 13.54 -11.80 13.67
CA GLN A 30 14.29 -10.64 14.13
C GLN A 30 13.51 -9.88 15.22
N PRO A 31 14.21 -9.19 16.16
CA PRO A 31 13.55 -8.45 17.24
C PRO A 31 12.81 -7.20 16.76
N TYR A 32 12.79 -6.96 15.46
CA TYR A 32 12.13 -5.83 14.84
C TYR A 32 11.30 -6.27 13.64
N ALA A 33 10.07 -5.79 13.57
CA ALA A 33 9.27 -5.83 12.35
C ALA A 33 9.59 -4.58 11.52
N LEU A 34 10.17 -4.78 10.33
CA LEU A 34 10.37 -3.70 9.38
C LEU A 34 9.05 -3.39 8.66
N ARG A 35 8.65 -2.12 8.64
CA ARG A 35 7.49 -1.63 7.91
C ARG A 35 7.88 -0.45 7.04
N THR A 36 7.11 -0.27 5.97
CA THR A 36 7.19 0.92 5.13
C THR A 36 5.85 1.65 5.26
N ILE A 37 5.89 2.87 5.77
CA ILE A 37 4.74 3.76 5.86
C ILE A 37 4.68 4.59 4.60
N LEU A 38 3.47 4.70 4.06
CA LEU A 38 3.16 5.46 2.87
C LEU A 38 2.16 6.55 3.24
N GLU A 39 2.48 7.79 2.88
CA GLU A 39 1.62 8.94 3.12
C GLU A 39 1.36 9.67 1.82
N PHE A 40 0.11 10.00 1.55
CA PHE A 40 -0.33 10.82 0.43
C PHE A 40 -0.97 12.09 0.95
N GLU A 41 -0.45 13.24 0.58
CA GLU A 41 -1.06 14.51 0.90
C GLU A 41 -1.79 15.09 -0.31
N SER A 42 -3.05 15.48 -0.13
CA SER A 42 -3.80 16.18 -1.15
C SER A 42 -3.43 17.66 -1.25
N GLU A 43 -3.86 18.34 -2.31
CA GLU A 43 -3.70 19.79 -2.46
C GLU A 43 -4.35 20.57 -1.29
N ASP A 44 -5.41 20.03 -0.70
CA ASP A 44 -6.11 20.59 0.47
C ASP A 44 -5.44 20.24 1.81
N GLY A 45 -4.32 19.53 1.82
CA GLY A 45 -3.57 19.17 3.02
C GLY A 45 -4.14 17.99 3.80
N VAL A 46 -5.08 17.24 3.24
CA VAL A 46 -5.56 15.99 3.84
C VAL A 46 -4.52 14.89 3.60
N VAL A 47 -4.20 14.10 4.64
CA VAL A 47 -3.20 13.03 4.53
C VAL A 47 -3.86 11.66 4.65
N GLY A 48 -3.72 10.85 3.60
CA GLY A 48 -4.02 9.42 3.60
C GLY A 48 -2.79 8.61 3.97
N ILE A 49 -2.97 7.55 4.75
CA ILE A 49 -1.89 6.71 5.27
C ILE A 49 -2.14 5.25 4.95
N SER A 50 -1.06 4.54 4.62
CA SER A 50 -1.05 3.07 4.56
C SER A 50 0.30 2.51 4.99
N GLU A 51 0.35 1.19 5.14
CA GLU A 51 1.60 0.50 5.42
C GLU A 51 1.77 -0.73 4.53
N THR A 52 3.02 -1.16 4.37
CA THR A 52 3.39 -2.42 3.75
C THR A 52 4.63 -3.00 4.40
N TYR A 53 5.08 -4.15 3.91
CA TYR A 53 6.32 -4.75 4.38
C TYR A 53 7.50 -3.80 4.22
N GLY A 54 8.41 -3.84 5.19
CA GLY A 54 9.64 -3.07 5.14
C GLY A 54 10.74 -3.75 4.33
N GLY A 55 11.81 -3.01 4.12
CA GLY A 55 12.98 -3.43 3.39
C GLY A 55 13.21 -2.61 2.14
N LYS A 56 14.40 -2.78 1.55
CA LYS A 56 14.83 -1.96 0.41
C LYS A 56 13.95 -2.16 -0.83
N ALA A 57 13.61 -3.40 -1.16
CA ALA A 57 12.86 -3.68 -2.39
C ALA A 57 11.44 -3.11 -2.41
N PRO A 58 10.59 -3.25 -1.36
CA PRO A 58 9.30 -2.58 -1.30
C PRO A 58 9.41 -1.05 -1.33
N MET A 59 10.40 -0.49 -0.66
CA MET A 59 10.63 0.96 -0.65
C MET A 59 11.00 1.47 -2.04
N ASP A 60 11.96 0.82 -2.72
CA ASP A 60 12.38 1.20 -4.07
C ASP A 60 11.22 1.10 -5.07
N ALA A 61 10.39 0.05 -4.96
CA ALA A 61 9.21 -0.13 -5.80
C ALA A 61 8.20 1.01 -5.64
N LEU A 62 7.93 1.44 -4.39
CA LEU A 62 7.04 2.56 -4.12
C LEU A 62 7.62 3.88 -4.62
N LEU A 63 8.92 4.13 -4.35
CA LEU A 63 9.60 5.35 -4.79
C LEU A 63 9.65 5.48 -6.31
N SER A 64 9.78 4.38 -7.03
CA SER A 64 9.77 4.38 -8.51
C SER A 64 8.43 4.82 -9.11
N LEU A 65 7.34 4.77 -8.35
CA LEU A 65 6.01 5.19 -8.77
C LEU A 65 5.67 6.64 -8.36
N LYS A 66 6.53 7.30 -7.57
CA LYS A 66 6.24 8.63 -7.03
C LYS A 66 5.87 9.65 -8.09
N GLU A 67 6.62 9.72 -9.20
CA GLU A 67 6.36 10.68 -10.28
C GLU A 67 5.02 10.47 -10.99
N GLU A 68 4.53 9.22 -11.02
CA GLU A 68 3.23 8.89 -11.60
C GLU A 68 2.08 9.19 -10.62
N ILE A 69 2.33 9.02 -9.32
CA ILE A 69 1.35 9.19 -8.26
C ILE A 69 1.12 10.68 -7.96
N VAL A 70 2.18 11.47 -7.87
CA VAL A 70 2.07 12.90 -7.63
C VAL A 70 1.38 13.60 -8.81
N GLY A 71 0.37 14.40 -8.54
CA GLY A 71 -0.49 15.05 -9.53
C GLY A 71 -1.67 14.20 -10.01
N SER A 72 -1.74 12.91 -9.64
CA SER A 72 -2.84 12.01 -10.03
C SER A 72 -4.08 12.18 -9.14
N ASP A 73 -5.20 11.71 -9.67
CA ASP A 73 -6.49 11.64 -8.97
C ASP A 73 -6.56 10.28 -8.25
N PRO A 74 -6.68 10.24 -6.90
CA PRO A 74 -6.70 8.98 -6.15
C PRO A 74 -7.88 8.07 -6.52
N TYR A 75 -8.99 8.61 -7.04
CA TYR A 75 -10.11 7.80 -7.52
C TYR A 75 -9.80 7.01 -8.79
N LYS A 76 -8.87 7.48 -9.62
CA LYS A 76 -8.52 6.88 -10.91
C LYS A 76 -7.22 6.10 -10.86
N LEU A 77 -6.33 6.46 -9.93
CA LEU A 77 -4.98 5.94 -9.82
C LEU A 77 -4.97 4.41 -9.66
N THR A 78 -5.79 3.87 -8.77
CA THR A 78 -5.79 2.43 -8.46
C THR A 78 -6.17 1.57 -9.66
N GLY A 79 -7.12 2.01 -10.49
CA GLY A 79 -7.49 1.31 -11.71
C GLY A 79 -6.39 1.28 -12.76
N SER A 80 -5.68 2.39 -12.95
CA SER A 80 -4.55 2.48 -13.89
C SER A 80 -3.36 1.63 -13.45
N LEU A 81 -3.01 1.69 -12.17
CA LEU A 81 -1.95 0.88 -11.58
C LEU A 81 -2.25 -0.61 -11.62
N GLN A 82 -3.49 -1.02 -11.33
CA GLN A 82 -3.90 -2.42 -11.41
C GLN A 82 -3.66 -3.00 -12.81
N THR A 83 -4.05 -2.29 -13.83
CA THR A 83 -3.86 -2.71 -15.23
C THR A 83 -2.38 -2.89 -15.57
N ARG A 84 -1.54 -1.94 -15.15
CA ARG A 84 -0.11 -1.95 -15.42
C ARG A 84 0.63 -3.04 -14.65
N LEU A 85 0.37 -3.15 -13.34
CA LEU A 85 1.04 -4.14 -12.48
C LEU A 85 0.60 -5.57 -12.80
N SER A 86 -0.65 -5.79 -13.19
CA SER A 86 -1.10 -7.12 -13.63
C SER A 86 -0.50 -7.54 -14.96
N GLY A 87 -0.17 -6.61 -15.86
CA GLY A 87 0.58 -6.89 -17.08
C GLY A 87 1.99 -7.40 -16.81
N GLN A 88 2.69 -6.78 -15.88
CA GLN A 88 4.05 -7.18 -15.48
C GLN A 88 4.09 -8.53 -14.76
N SER A 89 3.03 -8.89 -14.05
CA SER A 89 2.91 -10.16 -13.32
C SER A 89 2.76 -11.39 -14.20
N ARG A 90 2.34 -11.23 -15.47
CA ARG A 90 2.16 -12.36 -16.39
C ARG A 90 3.47 -12.95 -16.91
N ASP A 91 4.54 -12.16 -16.90
CA ASP A 91 5.87 -12.57 -17.37
C ASP A 91 6.73 -13.15 -16.24
N ALA A 92 6.27 -13.10 -15.00
CA ALA A 92 6.97 -13.67 -13.87
C ALA A 92 6.73 -15.19 -13.83
N ASP A 93 7.82 -15.97 -13.95
CA ASP A 93 7.79 -17.43 -13.86
C ASP A 93 7.20 -17.89 -12.51
N ALA A 94 5.98 -18.42 -12.56
CA ALA A 94 5.27 -18.92 -11.39
C ALA A 94 5.96 -20.15 -10.74
N SER A 95 7.00 -20.70 -11.35
CA SER A 95 7.75 -21.84 -10.84
C SER A 95 8.68 -21.51 -9.66
N GLN A 96 8.99 -20.21 -9.46
CA GLN A 96 9.79 -19.76 -8.32
C GLN A 96 8.90 -19.49 -7.10
N THR A 97 8.42 -20.53 -6.47
CA THR A 97 7.76 -20.46 -5.16
C THR A 97 8.84 -20.19 -4.10
N HIS A 98 9.12 -18.94 -3.81
CA HIS A 98 9.97 -18.60 -2.68
C HIS A 98 9.20 -18.87 -1.38
N LEU A 99 9.82 -19.63 -0.48
CA LEU A 99 9.26 -19.98 0.83
C LEU A 99 9.18 -18.78 1.78
N VAL A 100 9.84 -17.68 1.45
CA VAL A 100 9.86 -16.45 2.27
C VAL A 100 8.81 -15.47 1.76
N PRO A 101 7.86 -15.06 2.60
CA PRO A 101 6.88 -14.06 2.20
C PRO A 101 7.55 -12.74 1.78
N GLY A 102 7.29 -12.28 0.57
CA GLY A 102 7.81 -11.00 0.05
C GLY A 102 8.89 -11.10 -1.00
N GLU A 103 9.45 -12.26 -1.27
CA GLU A 103 10.49 -12.45 -2.29
C GLU A 103 9.93 -12.78 -3.68
N ASN A 104 8.65 -13.20 -3.75
CA ASN A 104 8.02 -13.46 -5.04
C ASN A 104 7.68 -12.14 -5.76
N PRO A 105 8.17 -11.90 -6.99
CA PRO A 105 7.87 -10.70 -7.76
C PRO A 105 6.37 -10.40 -7.92
N VAL A 106 5.54 -11.44 -8.09
CA VAL A 106 4.09 -11.31 -8.19
C VAL A 106 3.50 -10.75 -6.90
N ASP A 107 3.96 -11.27 -5.76
CA ASP A 107 3.50 -10.79 -4.46
C ASP A 107 4.04 -9.39 -4.14
N ALA A 108 5.23 -9.06 -4.58
CA ALA A 108 5.79 -7.71 -4.45
C ALA A 108 4.93 -6.67 -5.17
N HIS A 109 4.52 -6.94 -6.41
CA HIS A 109 3.64 -6.06 -7.18
C HIS A 109 2.26 -5.91 -6.53
N ARG A 110 1.66 -7.02 -6.07
CA ARG A 110 0.37 -6.99 -5.38
C ARG A 110 0.43 -6.17 -4.09
N ARG A 111 1.52 -6.28 -3.33
CA ARG A 111 1.72 -5.51 -2.09
C ARG A 111 1.94 -4.04 -2.34
N THR A 112 2.71 -3.70 -3.37
CA THR A 112 2.90 -2.31 -3.80
C THR A 112 1.56 -1.69 -4.20
N TYR A 113 0.79 -2.40 -5.02
CA TYR A 113 -0.56 -1.98 -5.41
C TYR A 113 -1.47 -1.79 -4.20
N ALA A 114 -1.56 -2.80 -3.32
CA ALA A 114 -2.41 -2.77 -2.14
C ALA A 114 -2.05 -1.61 -1.19
N ALA A 115 -0.76 -1.32 -1.01
CA ALA A 115 -0.33 -0.19 -0.18
C ALA A 115 -0.82 1.15 -0.77
N ILE A 116 -0.71 1.33 -2.07
CA ILE A 116 -1.18 2.54 -2.75
C ILE A 116 -2.71 2.63 -2.68
N GLU A 117 -3.42 1.53 -2.96
CA GLU A 117 -4.89 1.49 -2.90
C GLU A 117 -5.42 1.85 -1.52
N VAL A 118 -4.87 1.25 -0.45
CA VAL A 118 -5.29 1.55 0.92
C VAL A 118 -5.02 3.01 1.28
N GLY A 119 -3.87 3.56 0.91
CA GLY A 119 -3.56 4.97 1.13
C GLY A 119 -4.48 5.92 0.37
N CYS A 120 -4.84 5.59 -0.87
CA CYS A 120 -5.82 6.35 -1.65
C CYS A 120 -7.22 6.28 -1.02
N LEU A 121 -7.67 5.10 -0.58
CA LEU A 121 -8.95 4.93 0.09
C LEU A 121 -9.03 5.71 1.41
N ASP A 122 -7.96 5.73 2.19
CA ASP A 122 -7.87 6.51 3.42
C ASP A 122 -7.93 8.03 3.12
N LEU A 123 -7.18 8.49 2.10
CA LEU A 123 -7.21 9.87 1.65
C LEU A 123 -8.62 10.29 1.19
N ILE A 124 -9.26 9.48 0.34
CA ILE A 124 -10.62 9.72 -0.15
C ILE A 124 -11.61 9.76 1.02
N GLY A 125 -11.55 8.75 1.90
CA GLY A 125 -12.45 8.66 3.05
C GLY A 125 -12.37 9.88 3.96
N LYS A 126 -11.16 10.33 4.27
CA LYS A 126 -10.92 11.55 5.07
C LYS A 126 -11.45 12.80 4.37
N THR A 127 -11.24 12.92 3.06
CA THR A 127 -11.70 14.08 2.29
C THR A 127 -13.23 14.17 2.24
N VAL A 128 -13.93 13.03 2.08
CA VAL A 128 -15.40 13.01 2.03
C VAL A 128 -16.07 12.79 3.38
N GLY A 129 -15.28 12.68 4.46
CA GLY A 129 -15.78 12.46 5.83
C GLY A 129 -16.48 11.11 6.01
N LYS A 130 -16.00 10.05 5.33
CA LYS A 130 -16.53 8.69 5.39
C LYS A 130 -15.45 7.68 5.77
N PRO A 131 -15.78 6.68 6.60
CA PRO A 131 -14.86 5.57 6.85
C PRO A 131 -14.68 4.74 5.58
N VAL A 132 -13.52 4.11 5.43
CA VAL A 132 -13.20 3.29 4.24
C VAL A 132 -14.23 2.19 4.00
N CYS A 133 -14.77 1.59 5.07
CA CYS A 133 -15.81 0.55 4.92
C CYS A 133 -17.05 1.04 4.14
N ASP A 134 -17.42 2.32 4.27
CA ASP A 134 -18.55 2.89 3.53
C ASP A 134 -18.22 3.09 2.04
N LEU A 135 -16.93 3.27 1.70
CA LEU A 135 -16.47 3.39 0.32
C LEU A 135 -16.46 2.05 -0.43
N ILE A 136 -16.28 0.94 0.31
CA ILE A 136 -16.14 -0.41 -0.27
C ILE A 136 -17.40 -1.29 -0.09
N GLY A 137 -18.55 -0.71 0.18
CA GLY A 137 -19.83 -1.44 0.22
C GLY A 137 -20.55 -1.46 1.55
N GLY A 138 -20.00 -0.79 2.56
CA GLY A 138 -20.65 -0.59 3.85
C GLY A 138 -20.20 -1.55 4.96
N ARG A 139 -20.59 -1.23 6.17
CA ARG A 139 -20.23 -1.97 7.37
C ARG A 139 -21.03 -3.27 7.48
N VAL A 140 -20.34 -4.40 7.61
CA VAL A 140 -20.97 -5.72 7.77
C VAL A 140 -21.25 -6.03 9.24
N ARG A 141 -20.41 -5.53 10.17
CA ARG A 141 -20.58 -5.69 11.62
C ARG A 141 -19.94 -4.54 12.37
N ASP A 142 -20.48 -4.21 13.57
CA ASP A 142 -19.99 -3.09 14.37
C ASP A 142 -18.76 -3.44 15.23
N ARG A 143 -18.56 -4.73 15.52
CA ARG A 143 -17.43 -5.22 16.30
C ARG A 143 -16.87 -6.50 15.70
N VAL A 144 -15.57 -6.63 15.76
CA VAL A 144 -14.84 -7.86 15.48
C VAL A 144 -14.41 -8.42 16.83
N PRO A 145 -14.74 -9.70 17.16
CA PRO A 145 -14.36 -10.32 18.44
C PRO A 145 -12.86 -10.56 18.53
#